data_71463554b72af49557c90cd1d3f5a71b
#
_entry.id   71463554b72af49557c90cd1d3f5a71b
#
_cell.length_a   1.000
_cell.length_b   1.000
_cell.length_c   1.000
_cell.angle_alpha   90.00
_cell.angle_beta   90.00
_cell.angle_gamma   90.00
#
_symmetry.space_group_name_H-M   'P 1'
#
loop_
_entity.id
_entity.type
_entity.pdbx_description
1 polymer ?
#
loop_
_entity_poly.entity_id
_entity_poly.type
_entity_poly.pdbx_seq_one_letter_code
_entity_poly.pdbx_strand_id
1 'polypeptide(L)'
;KICKEWLLITAGTADNCNTMTASWGGFGFLWNRNVATVYIRPQRYTKTFVDAADTFTLSFFNRDFQKIMTYLGQTSGRDADKIAKAGLTPHNFEDTVGFEEAEMVFVMRKLYQATIDPEKFLDSSISEHYPEKDYHDIYIAEVVKVYVKEN
;
A
#
# COMPACT_ATOMS: atom_id res chain seq x y z
N LYS A 1 -1.91 12.28 -8.39
CA LYS A 1 -2.61 11.86 -7.17
C LYS A 1 -1.67 11.13 -6.21
N ILE A 2 -1.10 10.00 -6.57
CA ILE A 2 -0.27 9.16 -5.69
C ILE A 2 0.89 9.94 -5.06
N CYS A 3 1.66 10.68 -5.85
CA CYS A 3 2.86 11.40 -5.40
C CYS A 3 2.58 12.49 -4.33
N LYS A 4 1.44 13.18 -4.43
CA LYS A 4 1.13 14.34 -3.57
C LYS A 4 0.06 14.05 -2.51
N GLU A 5 -0.86 13.18 -2.82
CA GLU A 5 -1.99 12.87 -1.94
C GLU A 5 -1.75 11.60 -1.14
N TRP A 6 -0.81 10.76 -1.61
CA TRP A 6 -0.44 9.47 -1.03
C TRP A 6 -1.62 8.49 -1.00
N LEU A 7 -1.33 7.27 -0.58
CA LEU A 7 -2.33 6.22 -0.37
C LEU A 7 -1.91 5.33 0.80
N LEU A 8 -2.86 4.56 1.32
CA LEU A 8 -2.57 3.49 2.26
C LEU A 8 -2.62 2.14 1.55
N ILE A 9 -1.57 1.34 1.75
CA ILE A 9 -1.55 -0.08 1.41
C ILE A 9 -1.95 -0.84 2.68
N THR A 10 -3.00 -1.63 2.61
CA THR A 10 -3.56 -2.33 3.78
C THR A 10 -3.80 -3.79 3.43
N ALA A 11 -3.44 -4.70 4.33
CA ALA A 11 -3.68 -6.14 4.17
C ALA A 11 -4.00 -6.79 5.51
N GLY A 12 -4.63 -7.95 5.44
CA GLY A 12 -5.08 -8.72 6.58
C GLY A 12 -6.60 -8.86 6.63
N THR A 13 -7.13 -8.89 7.84
CA THR A 13 -8.56 -8.89 8.13
C THR A 13 -8.94 -7.70 8.99
N ALA A 14 -10.23 -7.40 9.14
CA ALA A 14 -10.68 -6.31 10.03
C ALA A 14 -10.19 -6.49 11.48
N ASP A 15 -10.03 -7.73 11.93
CA ASP A 15 -9.58 -8.04 13.29
C ASP A 15 -8.05 -8.04 13.42
N ASN A 16 -7.33 -8.27 12.34
CA ASN A 16 -5.86 -8.33 12.34
C ASN A 16 -5.31 -7.84 11.01
N CYS A 17 -5.01 -6.57 10.94
CA CYS A 17 -4.48 -5.92 9.74
C CYS A 17 -3.35 -4.98 10.05
N ASN A 18 -2.63 -4.60 9.01
CA ASN A 18 -1.67 -3.51 9.08
C ASN A 18 -1.73 -2.66 7.82
N THR A 19 -1.29 -1.42 7.94
CA THR A 19 -1.31 -0.43 6.87
C THR A 19 -0.02 0.36 6.83
N MET A 20 0.32 0.85 5.66
CA MET A 20 1.44 1.76 5.45
C MET A 20 1.09 2.84 4.45
N THR A 21 1.68 4.01 4.65
CA THR A 21 1.59 5.10 3.67
C THR A 21 2.57 4.87 2.54
N ALA A 22 2.11 5.04 1.31
CA ALA A 22 2.92 4.95 0.10
C ALA A 22 2.71 6.19 -0.77
N SER A 23 3.79 6.65 -1.40
CA SER A 23 3.79 7.76 -2.35
C SER A 23 4.34 7.37 -3.72
N TRP A 24 4.87 6.18 -3.86
CA TRP A 24 5.39 5.62 -5.10
C TRP A 24 4.50 4.51 -5.61
N GLY A 25 4.33 4.46 -6.91
CA GLY A 25 3.48 3.49 -7.57
C GLY A 25 2.75 4.09 -8.75
N GLY A 26 1.87 3.33 -9.33
CA GLY A 26 1.09 3.78 -10.47
C GLY A 26 -0.05 2.83 -10.81
N PHE A 27 -0.98 3.33 -11.60
CA PHE A 27 -2.04 2.56 -12.22
C PHE A 27 -1.77 2.47 -13.72
N GLY A 28 -2.13 1.33 -14.29
CA GLY A 28 -1.93 1.11 -15.72
C GLY A 28 -2.71 -0.08 -16.25
N PHE A 29 -2.29 -0.54 -17.43
CA PHE A 29 -2.91 -1.67 -18.12
C PHE A 29 -1.80 -2.65 -18.51
N LEU A 30 -1.90 -3.89 -18.05
CA LEU A 30 -0.91 -4.94 -18.31
C LEU A 30 -1.59 -6.31 -18.31
N TRP A 31 -1.14 -7.20 -19.17
CA TRP A 31 -1.72 -8.54 -19.33
C TRP A 31 -3.24 -8.52 -19.55
N ASN A 32 -3.69 -7.53 -20.31
CA ASN A 32 -5.09 -7.28 -20.62
C ASN A 32 -5.97 -7.04 -19.40
N ARG A 33 -5.40 -6.41 -18.36
CA ARG A 33 -6.05 -6.11 -17.08
C ARG A 33 -5.73 -4.71 -16.60
N ASN A 34 -6.65 -4.11 -15.87
CA ASN A 34 -6.36 -2.92 -15.10
C ASN A 34 -5.54 -3.31 -13.88
N VAL A 35 -4.36 -2.73 -13.75
CA VAL A 35 -3.41 -3.06 -12.69
C VAL A 35 -2.95 -1.83 -11.93
N ALA A 36 -2.46 -2.05 -10.70
CA ALA A 36 -1.62 -1.11 -10.00
C ALA A 36 -0.27 -1.77 -9.69
N THR A 37 0.78 -0.95 -9.70
CA THR A 37 2.12 -1.34 -9.28
C THR A 37 2.43 -0.62 -7.99
N VAL A 38 2.82 -1.34 -6.95
CA VAL A 38 3.20 -0.80 -5.66
C VAL A 38 4.56 -1.32 -5.24
N TYR A 39 5.25 -0.56 -4.38
CA TYR A 39 6.61 -0.84 -3.93
C TYR A 39 6.64 -0.86 -2.41
N ILE A 40 7.12 -1.97 -1.84
CA ILE A 40 7.19 -2.14 -0.38
C ILE A 40 8.62 -2.52 0.00
N ARG A 41 9.23 -1.76 0.91
CA ARG A 41 10.55 -2.09 1.46
C ARG A 41 10.47 -3.31 2.38
N PRO A 42 11.55 -4.13 2.45
CA PRO A 42 11.53 -5.38 3.22
C PRO A 42 11.28 -5.20 4.72
N GLN A 43 11.66 -4.05 5.30
CA GLN A 43 11.50 -3.78 6.73
C GLN A 43 10.08 -3.31 7.11
N ARG A 44 9.21 -2.98 6.15
CA ARG A 44 7.84 -2.54 6.44
C ARG A 44 7.01 -3.71 6.98
N TYR A 45 6.41 -3.51 8.14
CA TYR A 45 5.59 -4.56 8.77
C TYR A 45 4.38 -4.98 7.92
N THR A 46 3.80 -4.05 7.18
CA THR A 46 2.69 -4.32 6.24
C THR A 46 3.07 -5.37 5.19
N LYS A 47 4.36 -5.47 4.82
CA LYS A 47 4.83 -6.47 3.88
C LYS A 47 4.50 -7.90 4.32
N THR A 48 4.59 -8.19 5.61
CA THR A 48 4.26 -9.53 6.15
C THR A 48 2.79 -9.88 5.91
N PHE A 49 1.91 -8.89 6.00
CA PHE A 49 0.46 -9.05 5.74
C PHE A 49 0.16 -9.20 4.26
N VAL A 50 0.81 -8.39 3.40
CA VAL A 50 0.65 -8.47 1.94
C VAL A 50 1.17 -9.81 1.42
N ASP A 51 2.32 -10.28 1.91
CA ASP A 51 2.92 -11.55 1.48
C ASP A 51 2.07 -12.76 1.90
N ALA A 52 1.40 -12.68 3.04
CA ALA A 52 0.57 -13.76 3.57
C ALA A 52 -0.82 -13.86 2.90
N ALA A 53 -1.24 -12.86 2.13
CA ALA A 53 -2.57 -12.80 1.52
C ALA A 53 -2.49 -12.72 -0.01
N ASP A 54 -3.55 -13.17 -0.69
CA ASP A 54 -3.69 -13.02 -2.14
C ASP A 54 -4.15 -11.62 -2.54
N THR A 55 -4.78 -10.91 -1.61
CA THR A 55 -5.41 -9.62 -1.83
C THR A 55 -4.93 -8.58 -0.82
N PHE A 56 -5.05 -7.32 -1.20
CA PHE A 56 -4.82 -6.16 -0.35
C PHE A 56 -5.65 -4.98 -0.88
N THR A 57 -5.67 -3.88 -0.16
CA THR A 57 -6.35 -2.66 -0.62
C THR A 57 -5.39 -1.50 -0.79
N LEU A 58 -5.76 -0.60 -1.72
CA LEU A 58 -5.22 0.74 -1.84
C LEU A 58 -6.33 1.73 -1.48
N SER A 59 -6.11 2.53 -0.46
CA SER A 59 -7.12 3.48 0.03
C SER A 59 -6.65 4.91 -0.16
N PHE A 60 -7.51 5.75 -0.72
CA PHE A 60 -7.30 7.18 -0.87
C PHE A 60 -8.23 7.94 0.05
N PHE A 61 -7.70 9.03 0.62
CA PHE A 61 -8.40 9.88 1.57
C PHE A 61 -8.40 11.33 1.09
N ASN A 62 -9.26 12.16 1.66
CA ASN A 62 -9.19 13.59 1.42
C ASN A 62 -7.95 14.23 2.07
N ARG A 63 -7.70 15.48 1.77
CA ARG A 63 -6.50 16.19 2.24
C ARG A 63 -6.41 16.36 3.75
N ASP A 64 -7.54 16.32 4.44
CA ASP A 64 -7.58 16.47 5.91
C ASP A 64 -6.90 15.29 6.63
N PHE A 65 -6.77 14.14 5.96
CA PHE A 65 -6.10 12.96 6.47
C PHE A 65 -4.57 12.97 6.30
N GLN A 66 -3.97 14.01 5.72
CA GLN A 66 -2.54 14.01 5.42
C GLN A 66 -1.65 13.86 6.66
N LYS A 67 -2.03 14.46 7.80
CA LYS A 67 -1.32 14.29 9.06
C LYS A 67 -1.39 12.85 9.58
N ILE A 68 -2.55 12.22 9.43
CA ILE A 68 -2.77 10.81 9.79
C ILE A 68 -1.90 9.91 8.92
N MET A 69 -1.83 10.18 7.62
CA MET A 69 -1.00 9.42 6.69
C MET A 69 0.50 9.57 7.00
N THR A 70 0.94 10.76 7.40
CA THR A 70 2.32 10.98 7.87
C THR A 70 2.62 10.14 9.10
N TYR A 71 1.75 10.15 10.09
CA TYR A 71 1.87 9.35 11.30
C TYR A 71 1.95 7.84 10.98
N LEU A 72 1.05 7.34 10.13
CA LEU A 72 1.02 5.94 9.73
C LEU A 72 2.27 5.52 8.94
N GLY A 73 2.86 6.43 8.16
CA GLY A 73 4.08 6.18 7.41
C GLY A 73 5.34 6.14 8.27
N GLN A 74 5.35 6.87 9.40
CA GLN A 74 6.49 6.99 10.30
C GLN A 74 6.45 5.98 11.46
N THR A 75 5.31 5.37 11.74
CA THR A 75 5.10 4.47 12.87
C THR A 75 4.95 3.04 12.37
N SER A 76 5.70 2.09 12.96
CA SER A 76 5.54 0.67 12.69
C SER A 76 4.40 0.09 13.49
N GLY A 77 3.58 -0.76 12.87
CA GLY A 77 2.56 -1.55 13.57
C GLY A 77 3.13 -2.57 14.54
N ARG A 78 4.45 -2.86 14.47
CA ARG A 78 5.15 -3.68 15.48
C ARG A 78 5.28 -2.95 16.80
N ASP A 79 5.37 -1.63 16.79
CA ASP A 79 5.67 -0.81 17.97
C ASP A 79 4.42 -0.23 18.62
N ALA A 80 3.33 -0.09 17.87
CA ALA A 80 2.09 0.52 18.35
C ALA A 80 0.88 0.08 17.53
N ASP A 81 -0.30 0.08 18.13
CA ASP A 81 -1.58 -0.01 17.43
C ASP A 81 -1.88 1.34 16.76
N LYS A 82 -1.18 1.60 15.68
CA LYS A 82 -1.24 2.87 14.96
C LYS A 82 -2.58 3.12 14.28
N ILE A 83 -3.30 2.07 13.89
CA ILE A 83 -4.62 2.18 13.25
C ILE A 83 -5.64 2.73 14.25
N ALA A 84 -5.70 2.18 15.45
CA ALA A 84 -6.58 2.69 16.51
C ALA A 84 -6.23 4.11 16.91
N LYS A 85 -4.94 4.41 17.09
CA LYS A 85 -4.45 5.76 17.42
C LYS A 85 -4.75 6.80 16.33
N ALA A 86 -4.77 6.38 15.07
CA ALA A 86 -5.12 7.23 13.94
C ALA A 86 -6.63 7.48 13.83
N GLY A 87 -7.45 6.75 14.58
CA GLY A 87 -8.91 6.85 14.52
C GLY A 87 -9.50 6.24 13.27
N LEU A 88 -8.80 5.30 12.62
CA LEU A 88 -9.30 4.60 11.45
C LEU A 88 -10.08 3.35 11.84
N THR A 89 -11.16 3.09 11.11
CA THR A 89 -12.06 1.95 11.34
C THR A 89 -11.82 0.89 10.26
N PRO A 90 -11.18 -0.24 10.60
CA PRO A 90 -11.04 -1.35 9.66
C PRO A 90 -12.40 -1.89 9.23
N HIS A 91 -12.55 -2.16 7.94
CA HIS A 91 -13.75 -2.70 7.34
C HIS A 91 -13.39 -3.71 6.27
N ASN A 92 -14.13 -4.82 6.22
CA ASN A 92 -13.91 -5.83 5.19
C ASN A 92 -14.47 -5.38 3.85
N PHE A 93 -13.60 -5.38 2.82
CA PHE A 93 -13.94 -5.16 1.42
C PHE A 93 -13.65 -6.46 0.68
N GLU A 94 -14.68 -7.17 0.23
CA GLU A 94 -14.54 -8.52 -0.32
C GLU A 94 -13.83 -9.44 0.68
N ASP A 95 -12.73 -10.06 0.29
CA ASP A 95 -11.89 -10.94 1.13
C ASP A 95 -10.66 -10.24 1.76
N THR A 96 -10.66 -8.93 1.78
CA THR A 96 -9.56 -8.11 2.31
C THR A 96 -10.08 -6.99 3.21
N VAL A 97 -9.22 -6.08 3.61
CA VAL A 97 -9.54 -5.02 4.57
C VAL A 97 -9.09 -3.65 4.07
N GLY A 98 -9.89 -2.65 4.35
CA GLY A 98 -9.60 -1.23 4.16
C GLY A 98 -10.18 -0.42 5.31
N PHE A 99 -10.51 0.85 5.06
CA PHE A 99 -11.00 1.75 6.10
C PHE A 99 -12.28 2.45 5.67
N GLU A 100 -13.24 2.57 6.61
CA GLU A 100 -14.52 3.24 6.37
C GLU A 100 -14.35 4.73 6.01
N GLU A 101 -13.30 5.36 6.50
CA GLU A 101 -13.03 6.79 6.29
C GLU A 101 -12.47 7.11 4.90
N ALA A 102 -12.05 6.10 4.15
CA ALA A 102 -11.50 6.29 2.81
C ALA A 102 -12.56 6.84 1.83
N GLU A 103 -12.15 7.77 0.97
CA GLU A 103 -13.00 8.22 -0.15
C GLU A 103 -13.09 7.19 -1.25
N MET A 104 -12.01 6.41 -1.42
CA MET A 104 -11.90 5.43 -2.49
C MET A 104 -11.05 4.25 -2.03
N VAL A 105 -11.55 3.04 -2.23
CA VAL A 105 -10.85 1.79 -1.89
C VAL A 105 -10.78 0.91 -3.13
N PHE A 106 -9.54 0.60 -3.53
CA PHE A 106 -9.26 -0.36 -4.60
C PHE A 106 -8.96 -1.71 -3.98
N VAL A 107 -9.74 -2.73 -4.30
CA VAL A 107 -9.46 -4.12 -3.95
C VAL A 107 -8.52 -4.69 -4.99
N MET A 108 -7.37 -5.16 -4.56
CA MET A 108 -6.27 -5.60 -5.41
C MET A 108 -6.00 -7.09 -5.21
N ARG A 109 -5.75 -7.81 -6.30
CA ARG A 109 -5.30 -9.19 -6.28
C ARG A 109 -3.91 -9.29 -6.87
N LYS A 110 -2.96 -9.85 -6.11
CA LYS A 110 -1.57 -10.00 -6.54
C LYS A 110 -1.47 -10.88 -7.78
N LEU A 111 -0.70 -10.40 -8.76
CA LEU A 111 -0.38 -11.14 -10.00
C LEU A 111 1.11 -11.46 -10.10
N TYR A 112 1.97 -10.56 -9.61
CA TYR A 112 3.41 -10.68 -9.75
C TYR A 112 4.11 -10.00 -8.58
N GLN A 113 5.21 -10.58 -8.14
CA GLN A 113 6.08 -10.04 -7.10
C GLN A 113 7.54 -10.29 -7.45
N ALA A 114 8.38 -9.27 -7.34
CA ALA A 114 9.82 -9.38 -7.51
C ALA A 114 10.54 -8.32 -6.68
N THR A 115 11.77 -8.63 -6.26
CA THR A 115 12.65 -7.64 -5.64
C THR A 115 13.38 -6.86 -6.73
N ILE A 116 13.50 -5.54 -6.57
CA ILE A 116 14.31 -4.70 -7.46
C ILE A 116 15.75 -5.17 -7.40
N ASP A 117 16.32 -5.46 -8.57
CA ASP A 117 17.69 -5.92 -8.73
C ASP A 117 18.62 -4.72 -9.00
N PRO A 118 19.54 -4.38 -8.06
CA PRO A 118 20.42 -3.24 -8.24
C PRO A 118 21.41 -3.40 -9.39
N GLU A 119 21.71 -4.64 -9.82
CA GLU A 119 22.57 -4.89 -10.97
C GLU A 119 21.94 -4.43 -12.29
N LYS A 120 20.63 -4.20 -12.30
CA LYS A 120 19.86 -3.74 -13.47
C LYS A 120 19.62 -2.23 -13.48
N PHE A 121 20.18 -1.48 -12.53
CA PHE A 121 20.08 -0.03 -12.55
C PHE A 121 20.90 0.54 -13.73
N LEU A 122 20.24 1.28 -14.58
CA LEU A 122 20.84 1.95 -15.73
C LEU A 122 21.25 3.39 -15.40
N ASP A 123 20.81 3.92 -14.27
CA ASP A 123 21.14 5.23 -13.72
C ASP A 123 21.70 5.04 -12.32
N SER A 124 22.95 5.42 -12.11
CA SER A 124 23.66 5.23 -10.84
C SER A 124 23.06 6.04 -9.68
N SER A 125 22.33 7.13 -9.98
CA SER A 125 21.68 7.95 -8.95
C SER A 125 20.56 7.21 -8.21
N ILE A 126 20.00 6.15 -8.79
CA ILE A 126 18.97 5.33 -8.14
C ILE A 126 19.48 4.73 -6.82
N SER A 127 20.75 4.38 -6.75
CA SER A 127 21.37 3.81 -5.54
C SER A 127 21.29 4.74 -4.33
N GLU A 128 21.14 6.05 -4.52
CA GLU A 128 20.97 7.04 -3.44
C GLU A 128 19.71 6.80 -2.63
N HIS A 129 18.69 6.17 -3.24
CA HIS A 129 17.46 5.80 -2.54
C HIS A 129 17.60 4.57 -1.64
N TYR A 130 18.73 3.86 -1.75
CA TYR A 130 18.95 2.58 -1.05
C TYR A 130 20.29 2.54 -0.31
N PRO A 131 20.55 3.47 0.64
CA PRO A 131 21.81 3.47 1.39
C PRO A 131 22.00 2.21 2.23
N GLU A 132 20.90 1.58 2.66
CA GLU A 132 20.88 0.35 3.45
C GLU A 132 20.69 -0.92 2.59
N LYS A 133 20.69 -0.78 1.26
CA LYS A 133 20.42 -1.88 0.32
C LYS A 133 19.09 -2.59 0.55
N ASP A 134 18.12 -1.88 1.07
CA ASP A 134 16.76 -2.33 1.39
C ASP A 134 15.83 -2.17 0.17
N TYR A 135 16.17 -2.80 -0.93
CA TYR A 135 15.45 -2.70 -2.19
C TYR A 135 14.00 -3.08 -2.05
N HIS A 136 13.12 -2.28 -2.65
CA HIS A 136 11.68 -2.55 -2.65
C HIS A 136 11.37 -3.87 -3.35
N ASP A 137 10.38 -4.59 -2.85
CA ASP A 137 9.63 -5.53 -3.66
C ASP A 137 8.59 -4.78 -4.49
N ILE A 138 8.48 -5.17 -5.76
CA ILE A 138 7.47 -4.71 -6.70
C ILE A 138 6.30 -5.70 -6.64
N TYR A 139 5.09 -5.19 -6.46
CA TYR A 139 3.85 -5.97 -6.58
C TYR A 139 3.05 -5.40 -7.74
N ILE A 140 2.74 -6.22 -8.72
CA ILE A 140 1.77 -5.90 -9.76
C ILE A 140 0.49 -6.65 -9.40
N ALA A 141 -0.60 -5.91 -9.23
CA ALA A 141 -1.87 -6.46 -8.79
C ALA A 141 -3.01 -5.99 -9.69
N GLU A 142 -3.97 -6.87 -9.91
CA GLU A 142 -5.18 -6.56 -10.66
C GLU A 142 -6.16 -5.76 -9.79
N VAL A 143 -6.78 -4.74 -10.38
CA VAL A 143 -7.91 -4.04 -9.78
C VAL A 143 -9.15 -4.93 -9.92
N VAL A 144 -9.57 -5.55 -8.81
CA VAL A 144 -10.74 -6.45 -8.79
C VAL A 144 -12.03 -5.65 -8.66
N LYS A 145 -12.02 -4.64 -7.79
CA LYS A 145 -13.18 -3.81 -7.51
C LYS A 145 -12.74 -2.45 -6.95
N VAL A 146 -13.56 -1.44 -7.18
CA VAL A 146 -13.35 -0.10 -6.64
C VAL A 146 -14.61 0.32 -5.90
N TYR A 147 -14.44 0.73 -4.66
CA TYR A 147 -15.49 1.34 -3.85
C TYR A 147 -15.24 2.84 -3.76
N VAL A 148 -16.26 3.63 -3.99
CA VAL A 148 -16.22 5.09 -3.89
C VAL A 148 -17.27 5.53 -2.90
N LYS A 149 -16.86 6.37 -1.95
CA LYS A 149 -17.77 6.92 -0.95
C LYS A 149 -18.76 7.88 -1.62
N GLU A 150 -20.04 7.69 -1.38
CA GLU A 150 -21.05 8.64 -1.82
C GLU A 150 -20.99 9.91 -0.96
N ASN A 151 -21.16 11.04 -1.62
CA ASN A 151 -21.21 12.34 -0.94
C ASN A 151 -22.60 12.61 -0.34
#